data_3dd89e6fe5ccd27add9fb17b06d8eb03
#
_entry.id   3dd89e6fe5ccd27add9fb17b06d8eb03
#
_cell.length_a   1.000
_cell.length_b   1.000
_cell.length_c   1.000
_cell.angle_alpha   90.00
_cell.angle_beta   90.00
_cell.angle_gamma   90.00
#
_symmetry.space_group_name_H-M   'P 1'
#
loop_
_entity.id
_entity.type
_entity.pdbx_description
1 polymer ?
#
loop_
_entity_poly.entity_id
_entity_poly.type
_entity_poly.pdbx_seq_one_letter_code
_entity_poly.pdbx_strand_id
1 'polypeptide(L)'
;AASLGFLIYNLSNKRSAKIFMGDTGSMILGFLLAFTGISFIEIFIAKRDEVFYHLQSAPVIAVAILILPIIDTLMVIITRIYHGKSILSPDKNHIHHKLLNLGLTHRRSTAYIIGYYLIIIAVAYSLRHINVNYLLIIILFIGFLGAYLPIFLLRFKN
;
A
#
# COMPACT_ATOMS: atom_id res chain seq x y z
N ALA A 1 -12.37 -9.56 11.72
CA ALA A 1 -13.63 -10.21 11.36
C ALA A 1 -14.41 -9.37 10.33
N ALA A 2 -14.76 -8.09 10.59
CA ALA A 2 -15.56 -7.24 9.69
C ALA A 2 -14.97 -7.11 8.26
N SER A 3 -13.65 -6.88 8.13
CA SER A 3 -12.97 -6.77 6.84
C SER A 3 -13.01 -8.07 6.03
N LEU A 4 -12.95 -9.23 6.69
CA LEU A 4 -13.10 -10.54 6.04
C LEU A 4 -14.53 -10.75 5.54
N GLY A 5 -15.55 -10.36 6.35
CA GLY A 5 -16.94 -10.40 5.91
C GLY A 5 -17.16 -9.54 4.66
N PHE A 6 -16.67 -8.30 4.66
CA PHE A 6 -16.72 -7.42 3.49
C PHE A 6 -16.03 -8.04 2.26
N LEU A 7 -14.87 -8.68 2.45
CA LEU A 7 -14.09 -9.29 1.37
C LEU A 7 -14.87 -10.44 0.70
N ILE A 8 -15.59 -11.28 1.47
CA ILE A 8 -16.40 -12.37 0.94
C ILE A 8 -17.45 -11.84 -0.04
N TYR A 9 -18.17 -10.78 0.33
CA TYR A 9 -19.16 -10.15 -0.55
C TYR A 9 -18.50 -9.49 -1.76
N ASN A 10 -17.36 -8.85 -1.59
CA ASN A 10 -16.69 -8.11 -2.66
C ASN A 10 -16.00 -9.03 -3.69
N LEU A 11 -15.55 -10.21 -3.27
CA LEU A 11 -15.02 -11.25 -4.16
C LEU A 11 -16.10 -12.09 -4.86
N SER A 12 -17.38 -11.93 -4.49
CA SER A 12 -18.49 -12.63 -5.10
C SER A 12 -18.54 -12.37 -6.61
N ASN A 13 -18.77 -13.43 -7.37
CA ASN A 13 -18.97 -13.34 -8.83
C ASN A 13 -20.31 -12.68 -9.22
N LYS A 14 -21.27 -12.61 -8.28
CA LYS A 14 -22.58 -12.00 -8.51
C LYS A 14 -22.48 -10.48 -8.34
N ARG A 15 -22.72 -9.73 -9.41
CA ARG A 15 -22.70 -8.24 -9.36
C ARG A 15 -23.65 -7.66 -8.29
N SER A 16 -24.79 -8.28 -8.08
CA SER A 16 -25.80 -7.88 -7.08
C SER A 16 -25.34 -8.08 -5.61
N ALA A 17 -24.31 -8.87 -5.37
CA ALA A 17 -23.80 -9.14 -4.03
C ALA A 17 -22.63 -8.21 -3.63
N LYS A 18 -22.12 -7.42 -4.57
CA LYS A 18 -20.98 -6.52 -4.28
C LYS A 18 -21.43 -5.33 -3.46
N ILE A 19 -20.79 -5.15 -2.32
CA ILE A 19 -21.04 -4.06 -1.40
C ILE A 19 -19.94 -3.01 -1.60
N PHE A 20 -20.30 -1.74 -1.65
CA PHE A 20 -19.35 -0.63 -1.65
C PHE A 20 -19.01 -0.26 -0.20
N MET A 21 -17.73 -0.11 0.11
CA MET A 21 -17.27 0.19 1.47
C MET A 21 -17.65 1.60 1.93
N GLY A 22 -17.76 2.53 0.97
CA GLY A 22 -18.01 3.95 1.24
C GLY A 22 -16.83 4.67 1.92
N ASP A 23 -16.94 5.97 2.04
CA ASP A 23 -15.88 6.80 2.60
C ASP A 23 -15.69 6.55 4.09
N THR A 24 -16.78 6.36 4.84
CA THR A 24 -16.73 6.04 6.28
C THR A 24 -15.95 4.75 6.55
N GLY A 25 -16.18 3.70 5.77
CA GLY A 25 -15.48 2.43 5.94
C GLY A 25 -13.99 2.54 5.62
N SER A 26 -13.63 3.26 4.55
CA SER A 26 -12.22 3.49 4.19
C SER A 26 -11.47 4.35 5.20
N MET A 27 -12.12 5.39 5.76
CA MET A 27 -11.55 6.23 6.82
C MET A 27 -11.31 5.46 8.11
N ILE A 28 -12.27 4.62 8.54
CA ILE A 28 -12.10 3.77 9.73
C ILE A 28 -10.94 2.79 9.53
N LEU A 29 -10.84 2.15 8.36
CA LEU A 29 -9.73 1.25 8.06
C LEU A 29 -8.38 1.98 8.04
N GLY A 30 -8.32 3.16 7.44
CA GLY A 30 -7.12 4.00 7.45
C GLY A 30 -6.68 4.38 8.87
N PHE A 31 -7.62 4.79 9.71
CA PHE A 31 -7.37 5.08 11.13
C PHE A 31 -6.84 3.85 11.89
N LEU A 32 -7.49 2.70 11.73
CA LEU A 32 -7.06 1.45 12.38
C LEU A 32 -5.66 1.01 11.92
N LEU A 33 -5.36 1.15 10.63
CA LEU A 33 -4.02 0.84 10.09
C LEU A 33 -2.97 1.78 10.67
N ALA A 34 -3.23 3.08 10.74
CA ALA A 34 -2.32 4.05 11.33
C ALA A 34 -2.11 3.77 12.83
N PHE A 35 -3.20 3.56 13.57
CA PHE A 35 -3.15 3.23 14.99
C PHE A 35 -2.34 1.96 15.26
N THR A 36 -2.60 0.87 14.52
CA THR A 36 -1.88 -0.39 14.69
C THR A 36 -0.41 -0.26 14.29
N GLY A 37 -0.10 0.54 13.27
CA GLY A 37 1.28 0.84 12.87
C GLY A 37 2.06 1.58 13.95
N ILE A 38 1.46 2.60 14.56
CA ILE A 38 2.07 3.34 15.67
C ILE A 38 2.25 2.43 16.89
N SER A 39 1.21 1.68 17.26
CA SER A 39 1.28 0.73 18.39
C SER A 39 2.34 -0.35 18.17
N PHE A 40 2.51 -0.83 16.93
CA PHE A 40 3.58 -1.77 16.59
C PHE A 40 4.96 -1.16 16.83
N ILE A 41 5.18 0.08 16.41
CA ILE A 41 6.45 0.79 16.64
C ILE A 41 6.69 0.98 18.14
N GLU A 42 5.66 1.39 18.89
CA GLU A 42 5.75 1.60 20.34
C GLU A 42 6.16 0.32 21.08
N ILE A 43 5.51 -0.81 20.76
CA ILE A 43 5.81 -2.10 21.40
C ILE A 43 7.28 -2.47 21.19
N PHE A 44 7.81 -2.36 19.99
CA PHE A 44 9.16 -2.83 19.67
C PHE A 44 10.28 -1.84 19.99
N ILE A 45 9.98 -0.56 20.21
CA ILE A 45 10.98 0.48 20.51
C ILE A 45 10.84 0.99 21.94
N ALA A 46 9.66 1.45 22.37
CA ALA A 46 9.47 2.09 23.66
C ALA A 46 9.44 1.06 24.80
N LYS A 47 8.83 -0.12 24.56
CA LYS A 47 8.75 -1.22 25.53
C LYS A 47 9.84 -2.27 25.34
N ARG A 48 11.02 -1.83 24.98
CA ARG A 48 12.16 -2.68 24.62
C ARG A 48 12.46 -3.75 25.66
N ASP A 49 12.38 -3.43 26.94
CA ASP A 49 12.73 -4.31 28.05
C ASP A 49 11.62 -5.34 28.37
N GLU A 50 10.40 -5.12 27.86
CA GLU A 50 9.24 -6.00 28.08
C GLU A 50 9.05 -7.02 26.95
N VAL A 51 9.75 -6.88 25.82
CA VAL A 51 9.55 -7.70 24.62
C VAL A 51 10.70 -8.68 24.45
N PHE A 52 10.34 -9.95 24.29
CA PHE A 52 11.30 -11.05 24.09
C PHE A 52 12.16 -10.90 22.81
N TYR A 53 11.72 -10.08 21.84
CA TYR A 53 12.40 -9.88 20.57
C TYR A 53 12.49 -8.39 20.21
N HIS A 54 13.73 -7.89 20.14
CA HIS A 54 13.99 -6.50 19.77
C HIS A 54 14.04 -6.34 18.26
N LEU A 55 13.25 -5.44 17.71
CA LEU A 55 13.18 -5.13 16.28
C LEU A 55 13.50 -3.65 16.03
N GLN A 56 14.78 -3.34 15.89
CA GLN A 56 15.22 -1.95 15.63
C GLN A 56 14.63 -1.37 14.34
N SER A 57 14.33 -2.24 13.38
CA SER A 57 13.72 -1.89 12.09
C SER A 57 12.18 -1.82 12.14
N ALA A 58 11.55 -1.92 13.32
CA ALA A 58 10.09 -1.84 13.47
C ALA A 58 9.46 -0.64 12.75
N PRO A 59 10.01 0.59 12.79
CA PRO A 59 9.45 1.72 12.06
C PRO A 59 9.40 1.48 10.55
N VAL A 60 10.46 0.91 9.98
CA VAL A 60 10.53 0.65 8.54
C VAL A 60 9.61 -0.50 8.14
N ILE A 61 9.45 -1.51 8.98
CA ILE A 61 8.48 -2.60 8.75
C ILE A 61 7.05 -2.04 8.79
N ALA A 62 6.73 -1.17 9.73
CA ALA A 62 5.44 -0.47 9.76
C ALA A 62 5.21 0.35 8.48
N VAL A 63 6.22 1.09 8.03
CA VAL A 63 6.17 1.80 6.74
C VAL A 63 6.00 0.83 5.58
N ALA A 64 6.70 -0.30 5.55
CA ALA A 64 6.56 -1.30 4.49
C ALA A 64 5.14 -1.90 4.42
N ILE A 65 4.49 -2.06 5.58
CA ILE A 65 3.08 -2.49 5.66
C ILE A 65 2.12 -1.41 5.13
N LEU A 66 2.45 -0.14 5.29
CA LEU A 66 1.62 0.99 4.86
C LEU A 66 2.05 1.57 3.50
N ILE A 67 3.12 1.04 2.89
CA ILE A 67 3.78 1.65 1.74
C ILE A 67 2.85 1.77 0.52
N LEU A 68 2.00 0.76 0.29
CA LEU A 68 1.15 0.73 -0.89
C LEU A 68 0.12 1.89 -0.90
N PRO A 69 -0.72 2.09 0.14
CA PRO A 69 -1.64 3.21 0.18
C PRO A 69 -0.91 4.56 0.21
N ILE A 70 0.26 4.65 0.85
CA ILE A 70 1.04 5.88 0.90
C ILE A 70 1.52 6.27 -0.50
N ILE A 71 2.18 5.35 -1.20
CA ILE A 71 2.73 5.65 -2.54
C ILE A 71 1.63 5.85 -3.56
N ASP A 72 0.55 5.07 -3.53
CA ASP A 72 -0.57 5.26 -4.45
C ASP A 72 -1.17 6.67 -4.30
N THR A 73 -1.39 7.12 -3.06
CA THR A 73 -1.87 8.48 -2.78
C THR A 73 -0.87 9.55 -3.22
N LEU A 74 0.42 9.38 -2.89
CA LEU A 74 1.47 10.32 -3.30
C LEU A 74 1.56 10.44 -4.82
N MET A 75 1.50 9.33 -5.55
CA MET A 75 1.56 9.34 -7.01
C MET A 75 0.37 10.06 -7.63
N VAL A 76 -0.82 9.92 -7.06
CA VAL A 76 -2.00 10.69 -7.48
C VAL A 76 -1.81 12.18 -7.23
N ILE A 77 -1.34 12.56 -6.03
CA ILE A 77 -1.08 13.96 -5.67
C ILE A 77 -0.03 14.57 -6.60
N ILE A 78 1.10 13.91 -6.81
CA ILE A 78 2.18 14.38 -7.69
C ILE A 78 1.64 14.57 -9.12
N THR A 79 0.88 13.61 -9.62
CA THR A 79 0.30 13.68 -10.97
C THR A 79 -0.68 14.85 -11.10
N ARG A 80 -1.49 15.13 -10.08
CA ARG A 80 -2.42 16.28 -10.07
C ARG A 80 -1.68 17.61 -10.09
N ILE A 81 -0.67 17.78 -9.24
CA ILE A 81 0.15 18.98 -9.18
C ILE A 81 0.84 19.20 -10.54
N TYR A 82 1.41 18.16 -11.12
CA TYR A 82 2.07 18.25 -12.43
C TYR A 82 1.13 18.72 -13.54
N HIS A 83 -0.17 18.36 -13.48
CA HIS A 83 -1.18 18.80 -14.45
C HIS A 83 -1.92 20.07 -14.03
N GLY A 84 -1.48 20.79 -13.02
CA GLY A 84 -2.12 22.02 -12.52
C GLY A 84 -3.51 21.80 -11.93
N LYS A 85 -3.86 20.57 -11.50
CA LYS A 85 -5.16 20.23 -10.93
C LYS A 85 -5.13 20.36 -9.40
N SER A 86 -6.33 20.63 -8.82
CA SER A 86 -6.48 20.60 -7.36
C SER A 86 -6.19 19.21 -6.80
N ILE A 87 -5.51 19.17 -5.64
CA ILE A 87 -5.21 17.93 -4.90
C ILE A 87 -6.48 17.17 -4.53
N LEU A 88 -7.59 17.87 -4.30
CA LEU A 88 -8.87 17.28 -3.91
C LEU A 88 -9.76 16.88 -5.10
N SER A 89 -9.31 17.11 -6.34
CA SER A 89 -10.12 16.75 -7.50
C SER A 89 -10.29 15.22 -7.62
N PRO A 90 -11.46 14.72 -8.06
CA PRO A 90 -11.62 13.30 -8.35
C PRO A 90 -10.63 12.84 -9.42
N ASP A 91 -10.02 11.66 -9.23
CA ASP A 91 -9.03 11.11 -10.15
C ASP A 91 -9.17 9.60 -10.30
N LYS A 92 -8.82 9.09 -11.47
CA LYS A 92 -8.75 7.66 -11.79
C LYS A 92 -7.29 7.19 -12.03
N ASN A 93 -6.30 7.92 -11.49
CA ASN A 93 -4.87 7.64 -11.71
C ASN A 93 -4.24 6.71 -10.66
N HIS A 94 -5.05 6.01 -9.87
CA HIS A 94 -4.56 4.98 -8.95
C HIS A 94 -3.87 3.82 -9.67
N ILE A 95 -2.93 3.15 -9.01
CA ILE A 95 -2.13 2.05 -9.58
C ILE A 95 -3.01 0.99 -10.25
N HIS A 96 -4.13 0.60 -9.63
CA HIS A 96 -5.00 -0.42 -10.19
C HIS A 96 -5.64 0.01 -11.53
N HIS A 97 -6.02 1.28 -11.68
CA HIS A 97 -6.53 1.81 -12.96
C HIS A 97 -5.46 1.78 -14.06
N LYS A 98 -4.21 2.09 -13.70
CA LYS A 98 -3.09 2.02 -14.65
C LYS A 98 -2.83 0.59 -15.13
N LEU A 99 -2.93 -0.39 -14.24
CA LEU A 99 -2.81 -1.82 -14.60
C LEU A 99 -3.95 -2.27 -15.52
N LEU A 100 -5.18 -1.81 -15.28
CA LEU A 100 -6.32 -2.08 -16.18
C LEU A 100 -6.11 -1.45 -17.57
N ASN A 101 -5.56 -0.25 -17.64
CA ASN A 101 -5.25 0.43 -18.91
C ASN A 101 -4.14 -0.31 -19.70
N LEU A 102 -3.26 -1.05 -19.03
CA LEU A 102 -2.32 -1.98 -19.68
C LEU A 102 -3.00 -3.20 -20.31
N GLY A 103 -4.29 -3.42 -20.03
CA GLY A 103 -5.08 -4.55 -20.52
C GLY A 103 -5.12 -5.73 -19.56
N LEU A 104 -4.66 -5.55 -18.30
CA LEU A 104 -4.81 -6.58 -17.29
C LEU A 104 -6.27 -6.66 -16.82
N THR A 105 -6.72 -7.88 -16.53
CA THR A 105 -8.02 -8.08 -15.89
C THR A 105 -7.98 -7.64 -14.42
N HIS A 106 -9.12 -7.34 -13.82
CA HIS A 106 -9.21 -6.99 -12.39
C HIS A 106 -8.49 -8.01 -11.49
N ARG A 107 -8.66 -9.31 -11.74
CA ARG A 107 -7.99 -10.37 -10.97
C ARG A 107 -6.46 -10.31 -11.10
N ARG A 108 -5.94 -10.11 -12.32
CA ARG A 108 -4.50 -10.02 -12.56
C ARG A 108 -3.92 -8.75 -11.94
N SER A 109 -4.63 -7.62 -12.02
CA SER A 109 -4.22 -6.36 -11.38
C SER A 109 -4.15 -6.51 -9.86
N THR A 110 -5.17 -7.12 -9.24
CA THR A 110 -5.18 -7.38 -7.80
C THR A 110 -4.05 -8.34 -7.40
N ALA A 111 -3.84 -9.43 -8.16
CA ALA A 111 -2.77 -10.39 -7.89
C ALA A 111 -1.38 -9.73 -7.99
N TYR A 112 -1.17 -8.86 -8.99
CA TYR A 112 0.06 -8.09 -9.13
C TYR A 112 0.31 -7.19 -7.92
N ILE A 113 -0.70 -6.41 -7.51
CA ILE A 113 -0.60 -5.50 -6.38
C ILE A 113 -0.29 -6.26 -5.08
N ILE A 114 -1.02 -7.36 -4.80
CA ILE A 114 -0.81 -8.17 -3.60
C ILE A 114 0.57 -8.82 -3.63
N GLY A 115 0.96 -9.45 -4.76
CA GLY A 115 2.27 -10.09 -4.90
C GLY A 115 3.42 -9.10 -4.69
N TYR A 116 3.32 -7.92 -5.29
CA TYR A 116 4.29 -6.86 -5.12
C TYR A 116 4.39 -6.37 -3.66
N TYR A 117 3.24 -6.20 -3.01
CA TYR A 117 3.16 -5.82 -1.61
C TYR A 117 3.83 -6.85 -0.69
N LEU A 118 3.57 -8.14 -0.92
CA LEU A 118 4.20 -9.21 -0.15
C LEU A 118 5.72 -9.24 -0.35
N ILE A 119 6.21 -8.95 -1.56
CA ILE A 119 7.66 -8.83 -1.83
C ILE A 119 8.26 -7.70 -1.00
N ILE A 120 7.63 -6.52 -0.95
CA ILE A 120 8.13 -5.39 -0.15
C ILE A 120 8.23 -5.77 1.33
N ILE A 121 7.20 -6.41 1.89
CA ILE A 121 7.21 -6.86 3.30
C ILE A 121 8.31 -7.91 3.51
N ALA A 122 8.45 -8.88 2.60
CA ALA A 122 9.47 -9.90 2.70
C ALA A 122 10.89 -9.30 2.65
N VAL A 123 11.14 -8.32 1.78
CA VAL A 123 12.42 -7.60 1.71
C VAL A 123 12.67 -6.82 3.00
N ALA A 124 11.67 -6.07 3.51
CA ALA A 124 11.79 -5.33 4.77
C ALA A 124 12.14 -6.24 5.94
N TYR A 125 11.50 -7.40 6.03
CA TYR A 125 11.74 -8.37 7.08
C TYR A 125 13.10 -9.08 6.93
N SER A 126 13.48 -9.45 5.72
CA SER A 126 14.76 -10.12 5.44
C SER A 126 15.96 -9.22 5.75
N LEU A 127 15.84 -7.94 5.43
CA LEU A 127 16.88 -6.94 5.65
C LEU A 127 16.74 -6.20 7.00
N ARG A 128 15.95 -6.71 7.93
CA ARG A 128 15.67 -6.07 9.22
C ARG A 128 16.89 -5.81 10.12
N HIS A 129 18.02 -6.43 9.81
CA HIS A 129 19.27 -6.30 10.58
C HIS A 129 20.19 -5.18 10.09
N ILE A 130 19.91 -4.59 8.92
CA ILE A 130 20.69 -3.46 8.43
C ILE A 130 20.25 -2.16 9.12
N ASN A 131 21.06 -1.11 8.96
CA ASN A 131 20.73 0.21 9.51
C ASN A 131 19.35 0.68 9.02
N VAL A 132 18.53 1.18 9.94
CA VAL A 132 17.14 1.58 9.71
C VAL A 132 16.98 2.61 8.60
N ASN A 133 17.94 3.56 8.46
CA ASN A 133 17.89 4.59 7.44
C ASN A 133 18.12 4.01 6.04
N TYR A 134 19.11 3.11 5.89
CA TYR A 134 19.33 2.44 4.60
C TYR A 134 18.15 1.54 4.22
N LEU A 135 17.59 0.82 5.18
CA LEU A 135 16.40 0.01 4.94
C LEU A 135 15.22 0.86 4.49
N LEU A 136 15.00 2.01 5.13
CA LEU A 136 13.94 2.95 4.74
C LEU A 136 14.10 3.41 3.28
N ILE A 137 15.31 3.81 2.90
CA ILE A 137 15.60 4.24 1.52
C ILE A 137 15.31 3.11 0.53
N ILE A 138 15.74 1.88 0.83
CA ILE A 138 15.49 0.71 -0.02
C ILE A 138 13.99 0.46 -0.18
N ILE A 139 13.22 0.47 0.91
CA ILE A 139 11.77 0.21 0.88
C ILE A 139 11.03 1.30 0.12
N LEU A 140 11.38 2.57 0.32
CA LEU A 140 10.80 3.67 -0.45
C LEU A 140 11.15 3.54 -1.95
N PHE A 141 12.41 3.26 -2.28
CA PHE A 141 12.84 3.09 -3.67
C PHE A 141 12.08 1.94 -4.37
N ILE A 142 12.03 0.77 -3.74
CA ILE A 142 11.26 -0.37 -4.28
C ILE A 142 9.78 0.04 -4.41
N GLY A 143 9.18 0.64 -3.38
CA GLY A 143 7.79 1.05 -3.41
C GLY A 143 7.46 1.99 -4.60
N PHE A 144 8.30 3.00 -4.83
CA PHE A 144 8.14 3.89 -5.98
C PHE A 144 8.37 3.18 -7.32
N LEU A 145 9.34 2.28 -7.40
CA LEU A 145 9.63 1.53 -8.62
C LEU A 145 8.39 0.74 -9.11
N GLY A 146 7.72 0.02 -8.22
CA GLY A 146 6.54 -0.74 -8.57
C GLY A 146 5.32 0.11 -8.92
N ALA A 147 5.19 1.27 -8.30
CA ALA A 147 4.13 2.22 -8.64
C ALA A 147 4.38 2.89 -10.00
N TYR A 148 5.66 3.13 -10.33
CA TYR A 148 6.05 3.78 -11.58
C TYR A 148 6.08 2.81 -12.78
N LEU A 149 6.40 1.54 -12.54
CA LEU A 149 6.53 0.53 -13.60
C LEU A 149 5.29 0.46 -14.53
N PRO A 150 4.05 0.41 -14.04
CA PRO A 150 2.87 0.42 -14.90
C PRO A 150 2.75 1.70 -15.76
N ILE A 151 3.18 2.85 -15.22
CA ILE A 151 3.16 4.13 -15.94
C ILE A 151 4.17 4.09 -17.09
N PHE A 152 5.37 3.61 -16.79
CA PHE A 152 6.44 3.46 -17.77
C PHE A 152 6.03 2.53 -18.91
N LEU A 153 5.46 1.38 -18.60
CA LEU A 153 4.97 0.42 -19.59
C LEU A 153 3.85 0.99 -20.47
N LEU A 154 2.95 1.81 -19.92
CA LEU A 154 1.91 2.49 -20.70
C LEU A 154 2.49 3.46 -21.73
N ARG A 155 3.61 4.09 -21.42
CA ARG A 155 4.27 5.05 -22.35
C ARG A 155 4.81 4.36 -23.62
N PHE A 156 5.16 3.07 -23.54
CA PHE A 156 5.64 2.31 -24.70
C PHE A 156 4.53 1.59 -25.47
N LYS A 157 3.31 1.56 -24.91
CA LYS A 157 2.16 0.93 -25.57
C LYS A 157 1.41 1.87 -26.51
N ASN A 158 1.58 3.19 -26.32
CA ASN A 158 1.05 4.25 -27.19
C ASN A 158 2.12 4.72 -28.16
#